data_8563aa276c7afc7b19ffc657aa272639
#
_entry.id   8563aa276c7afc7b19ffc657aa272639
#
_cell.length_a   1.000
_cell.length_b   1.000
_cell.length_c   1.000
_cell.angle_alpha   90.00
_cell.angle_beta   90.00
_cell.angle_gamma   90.00
#
_symmetry.space_group_name_H-M   'P 1'
#
loop_
_entity.id
_entity.type
_entity.pdbx_description
1 polymer ?
#
loop_
_entity_poly.entity_id
_entity_poly.type
_entity_poly.pdbx_seq_one_letter_code
_entity_poly.pdbx_strand_id
1 'polypeptide(L)'
;LRRAVRKRDGHCRFPGCDLPAAGCEVHHILPRKDGGRHALTNLALLCRFHHLIAIHRWGWQFALHPDGTTTAISPDGTKTLRSHAPPAAA
;
A
#
# COMPACT_ATOMS: atom_id res chain seq x y z
N LEU A 1 -6.39 4.25 14.04
CA LEU A 1 -5.28 4.04 13.09
C LEU A 1 -5.63 4.43 11.65
N ARG A 2 -6.87 4.29 11.23
CA ARG A 2 -7.26 4.65 9.86
C ARG A 2 -6.96 6.11 9.54
N ARG A 3 -7.28 7.01 10.47
CA ARG A 3 -6.99 8.43 10.30
C ARG A 3 -5.49 8.68 10.20
N ALA A 4 -4.69 8.01 11.03
CA ALA A 4 -3.24 8.16 11.01
C ALA A 4 -2.66 7.66 9.69
N VAL A 5 -3.17 6.55 9.17
CA VAL A 5 -2.72 6.03 7.86
C VAL A 5 -3.05 7.02 6.75
N ARG A 6 -4.27 7.55 6.72
CA ARG A 6 -4.68 8.53 5.71
C ARG A 6 -3.84 9.79 5.76
N LYS A 7 -3.54 10.27 6.96
CA LYS A 7 -2.71 11.45 7.15
C LYS A 7 -1.27 11.21 6.70
N ARG A 8 -0.72 10.05 7.05
CA ARG A 8 0.64 9.70 6.65
C ARG A 8 0.78 9.54 5.15
N ASP A 9 -0.16 8.82 4.54
CA ASP A 9 -0.02 8.40 3.14
C ASP A 9 -0.54 9.44 2.15
N GLY A 10 -1.68 10.04 2.42
CA GLY A 10 -2.26 11.11 1.58
C GLY A 10 -2.81 10.66 0.23
N HIS A 11 -2.37 9.54 -0.28
CA HIS A 11 -2.79 9.00 -1.58
C HIS A 11 -2.54 7.50 -1.64
N CYS A 12 -3.00 6.86 -2.70
CA CYS A 12 -2.72 5.45 -2.95
C CYS A 12 -1.20 5.22 -2.96
N ARG A 13 -0.76 4.21 -2.23
CA ARG A 13 0.68 3.95 -2.09
C ARG A 13 1.20 2.91 -3.07
N PHE A 14 0.36 2.37 -3.96
CA PHE A 14 0.86 1.53 -5.03
C PHE A 14 1.79 2.35 -5.92
N PRO A 15 2.99 1.85 -6.24
CA PRO A 15 3.95 2.63 -7.02
C PRO A 15 3.36 3.21 -8.30
N GLY A 16 3.52 4.51 -8.50
CA GLY A 16 3.01 5.21 -9.66
C GLY A 16 1.57 5.71 -9.55
N CYS A 17 0.85 5.37 -8.49
CA CYS A 17 -0.52 5.84 -8.28
C CYS A 17 -0.54 6.97 -7.25
N ASP A 18 -1.21 8.05 -7.57
CA ASP A 18 -1.34 9.19 -6.66
C ASP A 18 -2.80 9.57 -6.41
N LEU A 19 -3.71 8.61 -6.55
CA LEU A 19 -5.14 8.85 -6.28
C LEU A 19 -5.29 9.32 -4.83
N PRO A 20 -6.01 10.44 -4.58
CA PRO A 20 -6.13 10.99 -3.23
C PRO A 20 -6.74 10.02 -2.23
N ALA A 21 -6.41 10.22 -0.95
CA ALA A 21 -6.85 9.37 0.14
C ALA A 21 -8.37 9.15 0.18
N ALA A 22 -9.15 10.14 -0.26
CA ALA A 22 -10.61 10.01 -0.28
C ALA A 22 -11.09 8.84 -1.14
N GLY A 23 -10.30 8.43 -2.15
CA GLY A 23 -10.63 7.28 -3.00
C GLY A 23 -9.92 6.00 -2.59
N CYS A 24 -9.34 5.96 -1.40
CA CYS A 24 -8.50 4.84 -0.99
C CYS A 24 -9.08 4.11 0.21
N GLU A 25 -8.64 2.86 0.36
CA GLU A 25 -9.00 2.00 1.48
C GLU A 25 -7.73 1.63 2.25
N VAL A 26 -7.87 1.33 3.54
CA VAL A 26 -6.73 0.88 4.36
C VAL A 26 -6.54 -0.61 4.13
N HIS A 27 -5.33 -0.98 3.70
CA HIS A 27 -4.96 -2.35 3.38
C HIS A 27 -4.01 -2.89 4.45
N HIS A 28 -4.28 -4.11 4.95
CA HIS A 28 -3.34 -4.86 5.79
C HIS A 28 -2.36 -5.58 4.87
N ILE A 29 -1.09 -5.22 4.94
CA ILE A 29 -0.06 -5.79 4.05
C ILE A 29 0.09 -7.28 4.32
N LEU A 30 0.31 -7.67 5.58
CA LEU A 30 0.14 -9.04 6.01
C LEU A 30 -1.29 -9.17 6.55
N PRO A 31 -2.12 -10.03 5.94
CA PRO A 31 -3.52 -10.17 6.39
C PRO A 31 -3.63 -10.56 7.84
N ARG A 32 -4.67 -10.09 8.51
CA ARG A 32 -4.89 -10.41 9.92
C ARG A 32 -5.04 -11.91 10.16
N LYS A 33 -5.66 -12.62 9.26
CA LYS A 33 -5.81 -14.08 9.34
C LYS A 33 -4.46 -14.79 9.34
N ASP A 34 -3.43 -14.16 8.78
CA ASP A 34 -2.08 -14.72 8.68
C ASP A 34 -1.14 -14.14 9.74
N GLY A 35 -1.68 -13.52 10.77
CA GLY A 35 -0.90 -12.96 11.87
C GLY A 35 -0.55 -11.49 11.71
N GLY A 36 -1.08 -10.83 10.70
CA GLY A 36 -0.82 -9.40 10.47
C GLY A 36 -1.40 -8.54 11.58
N ARG A 37 -0.62 -7.57 12.05
CA ARG A 37 -1.02 -6.69 13.13
C ARG A 37 -1.77 -5.48 12.59
N HIS A 38 -2.67 -4.94 13.41
CA HIS A 38 -3.32 -3.67 13.15
C HIS A 38 -2.38 -2.56 13.64
N ALA A 39 -1.35 -2.26 12.85
CA ALA A 39 -0.29 -1.32 13.21
C ALA A 39 0.13 -0.52 11.99
N LEU A 40 0.62 0.70 12.19
CA LEU A 40 1.01 1.58 11.10
C LEU A 40 2.02 0.93 10.15
N THR A 41 2.91 0.10 10.68
CA THR A 41 3.92 -0.60 9.87
C THR A 41 3.33 -1.67 8.96
N ASN A 42 2.08 -2.07 9.20
CA ASN A 42 1.40 -3.09 8.42
C ASN A 42 0.19 -2.54 7.66
N LEU A 43 0.02 -1.23 7.60
CA LEU A 43 -1.13 -0.61 6.96
C LEU A 43 -0.67 0.39 5.91
N ALA A 44 -1.37 0.41 4.78
CA ALA A 44 -1.12 1.38 3.73
C ALA A 44 -2.42 1.70 3.00
N LEU A 45 -2.51 2.91 2.44
CA LEU A 45 -3.65 3.27 1.60
C LEU A 45 -3.47 2.69 0.22
N LEU A 46 -4.51 2.05 -0.28
CA LEU A 46 -4.58 1.61 -1.67
C LEU A 46 -5.93 2.01 -2.24
N CYS A 47 -5.95 2.52 -3.46
CA CYS A 47 -7.21 2.81 -4.13
C CYS A 47 -7.93 1.49 -4.41
N ARG A 48 -9.23 1.58 -4.72
CA ARG A 48 -10.03 0.38 -4.92
C ARG A 48 -9.47 -0.52 -6.01
N PHE A 49 -8.99 0.07 -7.10
CA PHE A 49 -8.42 -0.71 -8.19
C PHE A 49 -7.20 -1.51 -7.71
N HIS A 50 -6.21 -0.83 -7.13
CA HIS A 50 -4.99 -1.52 -6.70
C HIS A 50 -5.24 -2.47 -5.55
N HIS A 51 -6.15 -2.11 -4.63
CA HIS A 51 -6.49 -2.99 -3.51
C HIS A 51 -7.23 -4.24 -3.97
N LEU A 52 -8.34 -4.07 -4.68
CA LEU A 52 -9.22 -5.19 -5.00
C LEU A 52 -8.80 -5.93 -6.26
N ILE A 53 -8.30 -5.23 -7.27
CA ILE A 53 -7.97 -5.84 -8.55
C ILE A 53 -6.51 -6.25 -8.60
N ALA A 54 -5.58 -5.31 -8.41
CA ALA A 54 -4.17 -5.63 -8.56
C ALA A 54 -3.69 -6.63 -7.50
N ILE A 55 -3.99 -6.39 -6.23
CA ILE A 55 -3.47 -7.24 -5.15
C ILE A 55 -4.35 -8.47 -4.95
N HIS A 56 -5.64 -8.29 -4.66
CA HIS A 56 -6.49 -9.43 -4.29
C HIS A 56 -6.86 -10.29 -5.49
N ARG A 57 -7.14 -9.70 -6.65
CA ARG A 57 -7.58 -10.48 -7.81
C ARG A 57 -6.41 -10.97 -8.66
N TRP A 58 -5.44 -10.10 -8.97
CA TRP A 58 -4.34 -10.46 -9.85
C TRP A 58 -3.14 -11.04 -9.12
N GLY A 59 -3.04 -10.82 -7.81
CA GLY A 59 -1.97 -11.40 -7.03
C GLY A 59 -0.67 -10.62 -6.99
N TRP A 60 -0.70 -9.32 -7.23
CA TRP A 60 0.47 -8.49 -7.00
C TRP A 60 0.86 -8.53 -5.53
N GLN A 61 2.15 -8.63 -5.25
CA GLN A 61 2.69 -8.52 -3.91
C GLN A 61 3.03 -7.06 -3.62
N PHE A 62 2.76 -6.63 -2.40
CA PHE A 62 2.96 -5.24 -2.01
C PHE A 62 3.71 -5.19 -0.69
N ALA A 63 4.72 -4.32 -0.59
CA ALA A 63 5.51 -4.15 0.62
C ALA A 63 5.66 -2.67 0.96
N LEU A 64 5.62 -2.39 2.25
CA LEU A 64 5.91 -1.08 2.81
C LEU A 64 7.22 -1.18 3.57
N HIS A 65 8.18 -0.34 3.20
CA HIS A 65 9.52 -0.38 3.79
C HIS A 65 9.64 0.60 4.96
N PRO A 66 10.60 0.38 5.87
CA PRO A 66 10.77 1.26 7.04
C PRO A 66 11.02 2.72 6.69
N ASP A 67 11.62 3.00 5.53
CA ASP A 67 11.85 4.38 5.08
C ASP A 67 10.60 5.02 4.48
N GLY A 68 9.47 4.31 4.45
CA GLY A 68 8.22 4.82 3.92
C GLY A 68 8.02 4.60 2.43
N THR A 69 9.01 4.05 1.72
CA THR A 69 8.82 3.70 0.31
C THR A 69 8.04 2.40 0.18
N THR A 70 7.48 2.16 -1.01
CA THR A 70 6.72 0.95 -1.27
C THR A 70 7.26 0.24 -2.50
N THR A 71 7.02 -1.07 -2.56
CA THR A 71 7.40 -1.92 -3.67
C THR A 71 6.21 -2.78 -4.06
N ALA A 72 6.02 -2.99 -5.35
CA ALA A 72 5.01 -3.93 -5.86
C ALA A 72 5.70 -4.89 -6.82
N ILE A 73 5.39 -6.18 -6.66
CA ILE A 73 5.97 -7.24 -7.49
C ILE A 73 4.84 -7.92 -8.23
N SER A 74 5.00 -8.07 -9.56
CA SER A 74 3.98 -8.69 -10.40
C SER A 74 3.74 -10.15 -10.00
N PRO A 75 2.55 -10.70 -10.35
CA PRO A 75 2.22 -12.08 -9.97
C PRO A 75 3.24 -13.11 -10.43
N ASP A 76 3.85 -12.89 -11.60
CA ASP A 76 4.85 -13.80 -12.12
C ASP A 76 6.27 -13.49 -11.63
N GLY A 77 6.43 -12.46 -10.81
CA GLY A 77 7.72 -12.08 -10.24
C GLY A 77 8.68 -11.36 -11.19
N THR A 78 8.26 -11.10 -12.44
CA THR A 78 9.17 -10.54 -13.44
C THR A 78 9.30 -9.02 -13.36
N LYS A 79 8.31 -8.33 -12.79
CA LYS A 79 8.32 -6.87 -12.70
C LYS A 79 8.32 -6.43 -11.25
N THR A 80 9.21 -5.49 -10.93
CA THR A 80 9.25 -4.84 -9.63
C THR A 80 9.07 -3.35 -9.85
N LEU A 81 8.05 -2.78 -9.22
CA LEU A 81 7.80 -1.35 -9.24
C LEU A 81 8.19 -0.78 -7.89
N ARG A 82 8.78 0.40 -7.88
CA ARG A 82 9.17 1.08 -6.65
C ARG A 82 8.56 2.47 -6.62
N SER A 83 8.08 2.87 -5.44
CA SER A 83 7.61 4.23 -5.26
C SER A 83 8.81 5.18 -5.22
N HIS A 84 8.55 6.45 -5.48
CA HIS A 84 9.50 7.51 -5.17
C HIS A 84 9.62 7.68 -3.67
N ALA A 85 10.35 8.71 -3.23
CA ALA A 85 10.46 9.03 -1.81
C ALA A 85 9.07 9.09 -1.18
N PRO A 86 8.95 8.77 0.12
CA PRO A 86 7.66 8.84 0.79
C PRO A 86 7.07 10.25 0.69
N PRO A 87 5.73 10.36 0.82
CA PRO A 87 5.11 11.68 0.89
C PRO A 87 5.84 12.49 1.93
N ALA A 88 6.08 13.76 1.62
CA ALA A 88 6.84 14.61 2.51
C ALA A 88 6.38 14.40 3.95
N ALA A 89 7.32 13.98 4.77
CA ALA A 89 7.09 13.89 6.22
C ALA A 89 7.04 15.32 6.72
N ALA A 90 5.96 15.95 6.38
CA ALA A 90 5.79 17.30 6.87
C ALA A 90 5.29 17.24 8.28
#